data_c1f38b5d3b8aa030e7dce433984d2a79
#
_entry.id   c1f38b5d3b8aa030e7dce433984d2a79
#
_cell.length_a   1.000
_cell.length_b   1.000
_cell.length_c   1.000
_cell.angle_alpha   90.00
_cell.angle_beta   90.00
_cell.angle_gamma   90.00
#
_symmetry.space_group_name_H-M   'P 1'
#
loop_
_entity.id
_entity.type
_entity.pdbx_description
1 polymer ?
#
loop_
_entity_poly.entity_id
_entity_poly.type
_entity_poly.pdbx_seq_one_letter_code
_entity_poly.pdbx_strand_id
1 'polypeptide(L)'
;PVILLLISHPDLGQTLLITMVWLTLIFVSGINIYLFFLFFIFTISISTYLIFFVSKFEYIKIRLLSFLNTSSGNNYQADRASDAISGGGFFGRGIGEGTLNSKVPEAHTDYIISVISEEFGAIIVILIMILYLVFSYNVIKKINNTISEKNKLILIGCVTLILLQTFVHVGVNIRLLPTTGMTLPFLSYGGSSIISTALVSGIILNLTKTINDPQNAPK
;
A
#
# COMPACT_ATOMS: atom_id res chain seq x y z
N PRO A 1 2.75 -20.31 4.18
CA PRO A 1 4.23 -20.29 4.24
C PRO A 1 4.78 -18.89 4.00
N VAL A 2 4.31 -18.12 3.01
CA VAL A 2 4.85 -16.78 2.68
C VAL A 2 4.77 -15.81 3.87
N ILE A 3 3.62 -15.73 4.54
CA ILE A 3 3.43 -14.87 5.72
C ILE A 3 4.41 -15.25 6.85
N LEU A 4 4.65 -16.54 7.09
CA LEU A 4 5.59 -17.00 8.10
C LEU A 4 7.03 -16.59 7.78
N LEU A 5 7.41 -16.61 6.51
CA LEU A 5 8.72 -16.14 6.06
C LEU A 5 8.86 -14.61 6.23
N LEU A 6 7.83 -13.84 5.88
CA LEU A 6 7.83 -12.38 6.04
C LEU A 6 7.87 -11.95 7.51
N ILE A 7 7.18 -12.68 8.38
CA ILE A 7 7.25 -12.47 9.83
C ILE A 7 8.65 -12.81 10.37
N SER A 8 9.36 -13.74 9.75
CA SER A 8 10.74 -14.07 10.12
C SER A 8 11.73 -12.99 9.73
N HIS A 9 11.50 -12.30 8.63
CA HIS A 9 12.12 -11.02 8.29
C HIS A 9 11.25 -9.91 8.87
N PRO A 10 11.77 -8.98 9.67
CA PRO A 10 10.93 -7.98 10.39
C PRO A 10 10.32 -6.93 9.44
N ASP A 11 9.64 -7.40 8.37
CA ASP A 11 8.94 -6.58 7.39
C ASP A 11 7.42 -6.58 7.66
N LEU A 12 7.02 -5.63 8.50
CA LEU A 12 5.64 -5.46 8.93
C LEU A 12 4.76 -4.97 7.78
N GLY A 13 5.28 -4.06 6.95
CA GLY A 13 4.53 -3.47 5.84
C GLY A 13 4.09 -4.53 4.84
N GLN A 14 5.04 -5.34 4.34
CA GLN A 14 4.75 -6.40 3.38
C GLN A 14 3.86 -7.50 3.98
N THR A 15 4.06 -7.84 5.26
CA THR A 15 3.21 -8.83 5.94
C THR A 15 1.76 -8.37 6.01
N LEU A 16 1.53 -7.11 6.39
CA LEU A 16 0.20 -6.51 6.45
C LEU A 16 -0.43 -6.46 5.06
N LEU A 17 0.31 -5.99 4.06
CA LEU A 17 -0.16 -5.89 2.67
C LEU A 17 -0.64 -7.25 2.14
N ILE A 18 0.21 -8.28 2.21
CA ILE A 18 -0.12 -9.61 1.69
C ILE A 18 -1.29 -10.24 2.45
N THR A 19 -1.35 -10.05 3.77
CA THR A 19 -2.47 -10.54 4.59
C THR A 19 -3.78 -9.87 4.18
N MET A 20 -3.79 -8.55 3.98
CA MET A 20 -4.97 -7.81 3.55
C MET A 20 -5.42 -8.19 2.13
N VAL A 21 -4.49 -8.36 1.18
CA VAL A 21 -4.81 -8.86 -0.17
C VAL A 21 -5.43 -10.26 -0.09
N TRP A 22 -4.87 -11.14 0.73
CA TRP A 22 -5.40 -12.49 0.91
C TRP A 22 -6.79 -12.49 1.54
N LEU A 23 -7.04 -11.67 2.56
CA LEU A 23 -8.37 -11.49 3.15
C LEU A 23 -9.37 -10.97 2.12
N THR A 24 -8.98 -10.01 1.29
CA THR A 24 -9.83 -9.48 0.22
C THR A 24 -10.19 -10.57 -0.78
N LEU A 25 -9.24 -11.41 -1.19
CA LEU A 25 -9.49 -12.52 -2.12
C LEU A 25 -10.43 -13.57 -1.51
N ILE A 26 -10.29 -13.91 -0.24
CA ILE A 26 -11.20 -14.81 0.47
C ILE A 26 -12.62 -14.21 0.51
N PHE A 27 -12.74 -12.93 0.84
CA PHE A 27 -14.03 -12.24 0.86
C PHE A 27 -14.73 -12.29 -0.50
N VAL A 28 -13.99 -11.95 -1.56
CA VAL A 28 -14.54 -11.90 -2.94
C VAL A 28 -14.82 -13.30 -3.50
N SER A 29 -14.14 -14.34 -3.01
CA SER A 29 -14.41 -15.72 -3.44
C SER A 29 -15.77 -16.26 -2.97
N GLY A 30 -16.54 -15.47 -2.20
CA GLY A 30 -17.90 -15.83 -1.78
C GLY A 30 -17.98 -16.77 -0.58
N ILE A 31 -16.95 -16.76 0.27
CA ILE A 31 -17.00 -17.51 1.54
C ILE A 31 -18.17 -17.02 2.41
N ASN A 32 -18.71 -17.92 3.23
CA ASN A 32 -19.74 -17.56 4.20
C ASN A 32 -19.25 -16.42 5.09
N ILE A 33 -20.04 -15.34 5.18
CA ILE A 33 -19.68 -14.10 5.89
C ILE A 33 -19.35 -14.36 7.38
N TYR A 34 -20.02 -15.31 8.02
CA TYR A 34 -19.76 -15.66 9.41
C TYR A 34 -18.38 -16.33 9.57
N LEU A 35 -18.01 -17.22 8.64
CA LEU A 35 -16.69 -17.85 8.61
C LEU A 35 -15.60 -16.82 8.34
N PHE A 36 -15.86 -15.85 7.44
CA PHE A 36 -14.94 -14.77 7.17
C PHE A 36 -14.67 -13.93 8.43
N PHE A 37 -15.72 -13.50 9.14
CA PHE A 37 -15.56 -12.72 10.37
C PHE A 37 -14.89 -13.53 11.49
N LEU A 38 -15.24 -14.81 11.63
CA LEU A 38 -14.58 -15.69 12.61
C LEU A 38 -13.07 -15.77 12.34
N PHE A 39 -12.70 -15.98 11.09
CA PHE A 39 -11.31 -16.04 10.66
C PHE A 39 -10.59 -14.70 10.84
N PHE A 40 -11.23 -13.59 10.52
CA PHE A 40 -10.69 -12.23 10.68
C PHE A 40 -10.40 -11.91 12.16
N ILE A 41 -11.37 -12.20 13.05
CA ILE A 41 -11.20 -12.02 14.50
C ILE A 41 -10.07 -12.91 15.04
N PHE A 42 -10.01 -14.16 14.59
CA PHE A 42 -8.95 -15.10 14.96
C PHE A 42 -7.56 -14.60 14.54
N THR A 43 -7.44 -14.09 13.32
CA THR A 43 -6.18 -13.51 12.80
C THR A 43 -5.75 -12.30 13.61
N ILE A 44 -6.67 -11.39 13.92
CA ILE A 44 -6.39 -10.22 14.77
C ILE A 44 -5.97 -10.65 16.18
N SER A 45 -6.68 -11.59 16.79
CA SER A 45 -6.37 -12.07 18.14
C SER A 45 -4.97 -12.69 18.23
N ILE A 46 -4.63 -13.54 17.25
CA ILE A 46 -3.28 -14.14 17.18
C ILE A 46 -2.22 -13.05 16.96
N SER A 47 -2.43 -12.12 16.02
CA SER A 47 -1.48 -11.05 15.77
C SER A 47 -1.24 -10.19 17.00
N THR A 48 -2.31 -9.81 17.71
CA THR A 48 -2.23 -9.06 18.97
C THR A 48 -1.47 -9.84 20.04
N TYR A 49 -1.78 -11.12 20.21
CA TYR A 49 -1.07 -11.97 21.17
C TYR A 49 0.44 -12.04 20.86
N LEU A 50 0.81 -12.26 19.58
CA LEU A 50 2.20 -12.33 19.16
C LEU A 50 2.94 -11.01 19.40
N ILE A 51 2.34 -9.87 19.09
CA ILE A 51 2.95 -8.54 19.26
C ILE A 51 3.23 -8.24 20.75
N PHE A 52 2.33 -8.61 21.65
CA PHE A 52 2.48 -8.23 23.06
C PHE A 52 3.26 -9.26 23.90
N PHE A 53 3.24 -10.54 23.55
CA PHE A 53 3.80 -11.60 24.37
C PHE A 53 5.06 -12.27 23.81
N VAL A 54 5.39 -12.05 22.54
CA VAL A 54 6.57 -12.67 21.92
C VAL A 54 7.62 -11.62 21.67
N SER A 55 8.77 -11.73 22.33
CA SER A 55 9.88 -10.76 22.26
C SER A 55 10.42 -10.51 20.84
N LYS A 56 10.28 -11.48 19.93
CA LYS A 56 10.65 -11.32 18.53
C LYS A 56 9.87 -10.17 17.84
N PHE A 57 8.68 -9.83 18.32
CA PHE A 57 7.80 -8.80 17.75
C PHE A 57 7.83 -7.48 18.54
N GLU A 58 8.75 -7.33 19.46
CA GLU A 58 8.88 -6.11 20.27
C GLU A 58 9.08 -4.85 19.41
N TYR A 59 9.75 -4.97 18.27
CA TYR A 59 9.90 -3.87 17.31
C TYR A 59 8.56 -3.35 16.77
N ILE A 60 7.54 -4.22 16.61
CA ILE A 60 6.18 -3.82 16.19
C ILE A 60 5.50 -3.04 17.30
N LYS A 61 5.62 -3.56 18.54
CA LYS A 61 5.09 -2.90 19.72
C LYS A 61 5.70 -1.50 19.89
N ILE A 62 7.02 -1.36 19.72
CA ILE A 62 7.70 -0.06 19.77
C ILE A 62 7.16 0.88 18.70
N ARG A 63 6.99 0.44 17.44
CA ARG A 63 6.43 1.27 16.36
C ARG A 63 4.99 1.71 16.65
N LEU A 64 4.14 0.82 17.16
CA LEU A 64 2.76 1.15 17.56
C LEU A 64 2.72 2.13 18.73
N LEU A 65 3.54 1.92 19.76
CA LEU A 65 3.59 2.81 20.91
C LEU A 65 4.15 4.19 20.55
N SER A 66 5.18 4.26 19.70
CA SER A 66 5.72 5.54 19.21
C SER A 66 4.73 6.28 18.33
N PHE A 67 3.91 5.58 17.54
CA PHE A 67 2.83 6.19 16.76
C PHE A 67 1.77 6.82 17.67
N LEU A 68 1.39 6.14 18.77
CA LEU A 68 0.41 6.64 19.74
C LEU A 68 0.98 7.76 20.62
N ASN A 69 2.25 7.67 21.02
CA ASN A 69 2.94 8.63 21.88
C ASN A 69 3.85 9.54 21.07
N THR A 70 3.34 10.67 20.63
CA THR A 70 4.04 11.65 19.80
C THR A 70 5.29 12.25 20.46
N SER A 71 5.40 12.17 21.81
CA SER A 71 6.51 12.73 22.58
C SER A 71 7.77 11.84 22.65
N SER A 72 7.75 10.65 22.10
CA SER A 72 8.80 9.63 22.31
C SER A 72 10.02 9.74 21.38
N GLY A 73 10.17 10.81 20.60
CA GLY A 73 11.38 11.07 19.76
C GLY A 73 11.65 10.09 18.60
N ASN A 74 11.01 8.93 18.59
CA ASN A 74 11.21 7.90 17.57
C ASN A 74 10.44 8.16 16.25
N ASN A 75 9.72 9.28 16.16
CA ASN A 75 8.87 9.62 15.01
C ASN A 75 9.51 10.69 14.10
N TYR A 76 10.80 10.97 14.26
CA TYR A 76 11.48 12.06 13.55
C TYR A 76 11.18 12.09 12.04
N GLN A 77 11.26 10.95 11.36
CA GLN A 77 11.02 10.87 9.91
C GLN A 77 9.58 11.20 9.56
N ALA A 78 8.61 10.63 10.29
CA ALA A 78 7.18 10.89 10.07
C ALA A 78 6.80 12.33 10.43
N ASP A 79 7.44 12.92 11.44
CA ASP A 79 7.26 14.32 11.81
C ASP A 79 7.74 15.25 10.70
N ARG A 80 8.96 14.99 10.17
CA ARG A 80 9.50 15.76 9.05
C ARG A 80 8.69 15.62 7.77
N ALA A 81 8.16 14.41 7.51
CA ALA A 81 7.28 14.16 6.37
C ALA A 81 5.97 14.98 6.49
N SER A 82 5.38 15.03 7.67
CA SER A 82 4.19 15.84 7.95
C SER A 82 4.47 17.34 7.86
N ASP A 83 5.62 17.81 8.38
CA ASP A 83 6.05 19.21 8.26
C ASP A 83 6.25 19.59 6.79
N ALA A 84 6.83 18.72 5.97
CA ALA A 84 7.02 18.92 4.54
C ALA A 84 5.68 19.07 3.79
N ILE A 85 4.70 18.19 4.07
CA ILE A 85 3.35 18.29 3.49
C ILE A 85 2.71 19.63 3.86
N SER A 86 2.77 19.99 5.14
CA SER A 86 2.21 21.25 5.64
C SER A 86 2.91 22.48 5.05
N GLY A 87 4.25 22.39 4.92
CA GLY A 87 5.09 23.46 4.38
C GLY A 87 4.94 23.68 2.87
N GLY A 88 4.56 22.63 2.10
CA GLY A 88 4.30 22.74 0.67
C GLY A 88 3.00 23.46 0.33
N GLY A 89 2.00 23.41 1.23
CA GLY A 89 0.70 24.04 0.97
C GLY A 89 0.01 23.52 -0.28
N PHE A 90 -0.75 24.37 -0.99
CA PHE A 90 -1.48 23.96 -2.19
C PHE A 90 -0.61 23.89 -3.45
N PHE A 91 0.36 24.78 -3.60
CA PHE A 91 1.14 24.96 -4.84
C PHE A 91 2.60 24.49 -4.74
N GLY A 92 3.05 24.10 -3.56
CA GLY A 92 4.43 23.71 -3.31
C GLY A 92 5.38 24.90 -3.14
N ARG A 93 6.64 24.59 -2.79
CA ARG A 93 7.72 25.57 -2.64
C ARG A 93 8.51 25.78 -3.93
N GLY A 94 8.39 24.87 -4.88
CA GLY A 94 9.18 24.82 -6.12
C GLY A 94 10.07 23.60 -6.21
N ILE A 95 10.40 23.23 -7.44
CA ILE A 95 11.23 22.05 -7.74
C ILE A 95 12.63 22.25 -7.17
N GLY A 96 13.08 21.32 -6.34
CA GLY A 96 14.41 21.37 -5.70
C GLY A 96 14.51 22.30 -4.49
N GLU A 97 13.47 23.06 -4.15
CA GLU A 97 13.42 23.93 -2.96
C GLU A 97 12.93 23.17 -1.71
N GLY A 98 12.60 21.88 -1.85
CA GLY A 98 12.22 21.02 -0.75
C GLY A 98 13.40 20.74 0.18
N THR A 99 13.13 20.70 1.48
CA THR A 99 14.12 20.44 2.52
C THR A 99 14.08 19.03 3.06
N LEU A 100 13.03 18.25 2.74
CA LEU A 100 12.84 16.88 3.26
C LEU A 100 13.95 15.94 2.77
N ASN A 101 14.32 16.03 1.50
CA ASN A 101 15.36 15.19 0.90
C ASN A 101 16.73 15.31 1.59
N SER A 102 17.06 16.48 2.16
CA SER A 102 18.31 16.71 2.88
C SER A 102 18.25 16.31 4.34
N LYS A 103 17.04 16.18 4.91
CA LYS A 103 16.82 15.93 6.35
C LYS A 103 16.47 14.48 6.67
N VAL A 104 15.88 13.76 5.73
CA VAL A 104 15.40 12.39 5.93
C VAL A 104 16.08 11.45 4.93
N PRO A 105 16.88 10.50 5.41
CA PRO A 105 17.35 9.39 4.60
C PRO A 105 16.18 8.73 3.90
N GLU A 106 16.12 8.12 2.87
CA GLU A 106 14.99 7.38 2.28
C GLU A 106 13.74 8.23 1.97
N ALA A 107 13.85 9.57 1.91
CA ALA A 107 12.74 10.43 1.53
C ALA A 107 12.17 10.06 0.15
N HIS A 108 13.03 9.64 -0.79
CA HIS A 108 12.64 9.23 -2.14
C HIS A 108 11.97 7.83 -2.22
N THR A 109 12.04 7.05 -1.16
CA THR A 109 11.45 5.70 -1.10
C THR A 109 10.14 5.75 -0.32
N ASP A 110 10.23 5.92 1.00
CA ASP A 110 9.12 5.76 1.93
C ASP A 110 8.28 7.03 2.10
N TYR A 111 8.85 8.20 1.76
CA TYR A 111 8.19 9.50 1.95
C TYR A 111 8.06 10.32 0.65
N ILE A 112 8.02 9.65 -0.50
CA ILE A 112 7.96 10.33 -1.81
C ILE A 112 6.73 11.26 -1.94
N ILE A 113 5.58 10.90 -1.36
CA ILE A 113 4.39 11.77 -1.35
C ILE A 113 4.64 13.06 -0.59
N SER A 114 5.38 13.00 0.52
CA SER A 114 5.74 14.20 1.29
C SER A 114 6.69 15.09 0.52
N VAL A 115 7.66 14.51 -0.22
CA VAL A 115 8.56 15.25 -1.12
C VAL A 115 7.76 15.92 -2.24
N ILE A 116 6.88 15.18 -2.92
CA ILE A 116 6.03 15.73 -3.99
C ILE A 116 5.13 16.83 -3.43
N SER A 117 4.57 16.65 -2.24
CA SER A 117 3.75 17.67 -1.61
C SER A 117 4.55 18.93 -1.25
N GLU A 118 5.78 18.78 -0.78
CA GLU A 118 6.64 19.93 -0.45
C GLU A 118 7.02 20.74 -1.70
N GLU A 119 7.37 20.07 -2.80
CA GLU A 119 7.86 20.72 -4.02
C GLU A 119 6.73 21.20 -4.94
N PHE A 120 5.69 20.39 -5.14
CA PHE A 120 4.62 20.63 -6.10
C PHE A 120 3.27 20.98 -5.47
N GLY A 121 3.13 20.81 -4.16
CA GLY A 121 1.91 21.09 -3.43
C GLY A 121 0.88 19.97 -3.41
N ALA A 122 -0.15 20.18 -2.58
CA ALA A 122 -1.22 19.21 -2.37
C ALA A 122 -2.06 18.94 -3.63
N ILE A 123 -2.16 19.89 -4.56
CA ILE A 123 -2.93 19.72 -5.81
C ILE A 123 -2.36 18.59 -6.65
N ILE A 124 -1.03 18.50 -6.79
CA ILE A 124 -0.39 17.43 -7.56
C ILE A 124 -0.55 16.08 -6.85
N VAL A 125 -0.46 16.05 -5.52
CA VAL A 125 -0.73 14.82 -4.75
C VAL A 125 -2.16 14.32 -4.97
N ILE A 126 -3.15 15.20 -4.92
CA ILE A 126 -4.55 14.86 -5.21
C ILE A 126 -4.71 14.34 -6.63
N LEU A 127 -4.07 14.97 -7.62
CA LEU A 127 -4.09 14.50 -9.01
C LEU A 127 -3.53 13.08 -9.13
N ILE A 128 -2.41 12.80 -8.48
CA ILE A 128 -1.80 11.46 -8.44
C ILE A 128 -2.79 10.45 -7.83
N MET A 129 -3.44 10.79 -6.71
CA MET A 129 -4.44 9.91 -6.09
C MET A 129 -5.63 9.65 -7.02
N ILE A 130 -6.11 10.66 -7.74
CA ILE A 130 -7.16 10.52 -8.75
C ILE A 130 -6.71 9.56 -9.87
N LEU A 131 -5.47 9.63 -10.33
CA LEU A 131 -4.94 8.71 -11.34
C LEU A 131 -4.94 7.25 -10.86
N TYR A 132 -4.58 6.97 -9.60
CA TYR A 132 -4.69 5.62 -9.03
C TYR A 132 -6.15 5.14 -8.97
N LEU A 133 -7.08 6.02 -8.60
CA LEU A 133 -8.52 5.68 -8.56
C LEU A 133 -9.07 5.43 -9.95
N VAL A 134 -8.74 6.26 -10.93
CA VAL A 134 -9.16 6.08 -12.34
C VAL A 134 -8.58 4.78 -12.93
N PHE A 135 -7.30 4.51 -12.68
CA PHE A 135 -6.67 3.25 -13.08
C PHE A 135 -7.42 2.05 -12.51
N SER A 136 -7.66 2.06 -11.21
CA SER A 136 -8.34 0.97 -10.50
C SER A 136 -9.79 0.80 -10.96
N TYR A 137 -10.52 1.90 -11.15
CA TYR A 137 -11.88 1.89 -11.68
C TYR A 137 -11.95 1.25 -13.07
N ASN A 138 -11.03 1.62 -13.97
CA ASN A 138 -10.98 1.06 -15.31
C ASN A 138 -10.70 -0.45 -15.32
N VAL A 139 -9.83 -0.93 -14.42
CA VAL A 139 -9.57 -2.37 -14.29
C VAL A 139 -10.80 -3.08 -13.70
N ILE A 140 -11.41 -2.56 -12.65
CA ILE A 140 -12.61 -3.13 -12.03
C ILE A 140 -13.76 -3.21 -13.04
N LYS A 141 -13.98 -2.17 -13.86
CA LYS A 141 -14.98 -2.18 -14.92
C LYS A 141 -14.76 -3.33 -15.91
N LYS A 142 -13.51 -3.65 -16.23
CA LYS A 142 -13.19 -4.78 -17.12
C LYS A 142 -13.37 -6.14 -16.44
N ILE A 143 -13.20 -6.24 -15.13
CA ILE A 143 -13.43 -7.48 -14.36
C ILE A 143 -14.87 -7.99 -14.55
N ASN A 144 -15.86 -7.09 -14.57
CA ASN A 144 -17.27 -7.45 -14.76
C ASN A 144 -17.54 -8.15 -16.09
N ASN A 145 -16.74 -7.90 -17.12
CA ASN A 145 -16.84 -8.50 -18.45
C ASN A 145 -16.00 -9.78 -18.59
N THR A 146 -15.29 -10.19 -17.56
CA THR A 146 -14.42 -11.38 -17.59
C THR A 146 -15.26 -12.63 -17.30
N ILE A 147 -15.18 -13.63 -18.16
CA ILE A 147 -15.95 -14.89 -18.05
C ILE A 147 -15.31 -15.84 -17.02
N SER A 148 -14.00 -15.88 -16.96
CA SER A 148 -13.25 -16.78 -16.07
C SER A 148 -13.17 -16.27 -14.64
N GLU A 149 -13.76 -16.96 -13.68
CA GLU A 149 -13.68 -16.64 -12.25
C GLU A 149 -12.24 -16.59 -11.74
N LYS A 150 -11.37 -17.46 -12.25
CA LYS A 150 -9.95 -17.42 -11.91
C LYS A 150 -9.29 -16.11 -12.32
N ASN A 151 -9.56 -15.63 -13.54
CA ASN A 151 -9.00 -14.38 -14.05
C ASN A 151 -9.56 -13.16 -13.30
N LYS A 152 -10.84 -13.21 -12.90
CA LYS A 152 -11.43 -12.17 -12.02
C LYS A 152 -10.68 -12.07 -10.70
N LEU A 153 -10.46 -13.19 -10.01
CA LEU A 153 -9.74 -13.20 -8.74
C LEU A 153 -8.31 -12.69 -8.88
N ILE A 154 -7.60 -13.07 -9.94
CA ILE A 154 -6.24 -12.57 -10.20
C ILE A 154 -6.26 -11.04 -10.39
N LEU A 155 -7.17 -10.51 -11.22
CA LEU A 155 -7.29 -9.07 -11.46
C LEU A 155 -7.64 -8.31 -10.18
N ILE A 156 -8.59 -8.82 -9.39
CA ILE A 156 -8.95 -8.25 -8.09
C ILE A 156 -7.74 -8.22 -7.15
N GLY A 157 -6.99 -9.32 -7.05
CA GLY A 157 -5.80 -9.38 -6.23
C GLY A 157 -4.74 -8.36 -6.65
N CYS A 158 -4.49 -8.24 -7.96
CA CYS A 158 -3.52 -7.27 -8.50
C CYS A 158 -3.92 -5.80 -8.21
N VAL A 159 -5.19 -5.45 -8.45
CA VAL A 159 -5.69 -4.09 -8.16
C VAL A 159 -5.68 -3.79 -6.67
N THR A 160 -6.13 -4.74 -5.86
CA THR A 160 -6.13 -4.60 -4.40
C THR A 160 -4.73 -4.39 -3.86
N LEU A 161 -3.74 -5.11 -4.39
CA LEU A 161 -2.34 -4.96 -4.00
C LEU A 161 -1.86 -3.52 -4.25
N ILE A 162 -2.07 -2.98 -5.46
CA ILE A 162 -1.66 -1.61 -5.81
C ILE A 162 -2.40 -0.59 -4.94
N LEU A 163 -3.72 -0.72 -4.77
CA LEU A 163 -4.51 0.22 -3.97
C LEU A 163 -4.13 0.20 -2.49
N LEU A 164 -4.01 -0.99 -1.89
CA LEU A 164 -3.63 -1.10 -0.47
C LEU A 164 -2.22 -0.57 -0.23
N GLN A 165 -1.27 -0.88 -1.10
CA GLN A 165 0.09 -0.35 -0.99
C GLN A 165 0.09 1.18 -1.09
N THR A 166 -0.66 1.76 -2.04
CA THR A 166 -0.83 3.21 -2.16
C THR A 166 -1.49 3.80 -0.90
N PHE A 167 -2.56 3.18 -0.40
CA PHE A 167 -3.26 3.62 0.80
C PHE A 167 -2.35 3.61 2.04
N VAL A 168 -1.60 2.53 2.26
CA VAL A 168 -0.67 2.43 3.39
C VAL A 168 0.43 3.48 3.27
N HIS A 169 1.04 3.64 2.08
CA HIS A 169 2.08 4.64 1.86
C HIS A 169 1.58 6.07 2.16
N VAL A 170 0.43 6.46 1.61
CA VAL A 170 -0.16 7.78 1.88
C VAL A 170 -0.53 7.90 3.36
N GLY A 171 -1.15 6.88 3.95
CA GLY A 171 -1.55 6.86 5.35
C GLY A 171 -0.37 7.07 6.31
N VAL A 172 0.80 6.49 6.01
CA VAL A 172 2.04 6.73 6.77
C VAL A 172 2.51 8.17 6.62
N ASN A 173 2.53 8.69 5.40
CA ASN A 173 3.00 10.06 5.12
C ASN A 173 2.15 11.14 5.81
N ILE A 174 0.82 10.95 5.91
CA ILE A 174 -0.10 11.87 6.60
C ILE A 174 -0.35 11.49 8.07
N ARG A 175 0.45 10.58 8.63
CA ARG A 175 0.37 10.12 10.03
C ARG A 175 -0.97 9.47 10.43
N LEU A 176 -1.68 8.86 9.51
CA LEU A 176 -2.85 8.01 9.82
C LEU A 176 -2.44 6.58 10.18
N LEU A 177 -1.27 6.15 9.74
CA LEU A 177 -0.74 4.80 9.98
C LEU A 177 0.69 4.88 10.54
N PRO A 178 1.10 3.87 11.34
CA PRO A 178 2.48 3.78 11.81
C PRO A 178 3.44 3.55 10.64
N THR A 179 4.69 3.93 10.80
CA THR A 179 5.75 3.78 9.78
C THR A 179 5.95 2.33 9.39
N THR A 180 5.85 2.03 8.08
CA THR A 180 5.92 0.66 7.55
C THR A 180 7.10 0.42 6.62
N GLY A 181 7.75 1.45 6.09
CA GLY A 181 8.82 1.31 5.11
C GLY A 181 8.31 0.81 3.75
N MET A 182 7.12 1.21 3.33
CA MET A 182 6.53 0.78 2.06
C MET A 182 6.66 1.84 0.98
N THR A 183 7.11 1.41 -0.18
CA THR A 183 7.22 2.27 -1.37
C THR A 183 5.86 2.52 -2.03
N LEU A 184 5.69 3.67 -2.68
CA LEU A 184 4.53 3.97 -3.51
C LEU A 184 4.70 3.30 -4.89
N PRO A 185 3.75 2.48 -5.36
CA PRO A 185 3.82 1.87 -6.68
C PRO A 185 4.06 2.91 -7.77
N PHE A 186 4.90 2.63 -8.77
CA PHE A 186 5.27 3.47 -9.91
C PHE A 186 6.07 4.75 -9.62
N LEU A 187 6.04 5.30 -8.41
CA LEU A 187 6.64 6.61 -8.11
C LEU A 187 7.86 6.54 -7.20
N SER A 188 7.84 5.65 -6.19
CA SER A 188 8.99 5.54 -5.29
C SER A 188 10.22 4.95 -5.97
N TYR A 189 11.36 5.46 -5.60
CA TYR A 189 12.65 4.88 -5.96
C TYR A 189 12.85 3.56 -5.22
N GLY A 190 12.98 2.45 -5.97
CA GLY A 190 13.21 1.13 -5.38
C GLY A 190 13.25 0.04 -6.47
N GLY A 191 14.42 -0.58 -6.68
CA GLY A 191 14.60 -1.55 -7.76
C GLY A 191 13.67 -2.76 -7.67
N SER A 192 13.52 -3.36 -6.48
CA SER A 192 12.62 -4.50 -6.25
C SER A 192 11.16 -4.12 -6.38
N SER A 193 10.78 -2.93 -5.92
CA SER A 193 9.43 -2.40 -6.01
C SER A 193 9.01 -2.16 -7.47
N ILE A 194 9.88 -1.58 -8.29
CA ILE A 194 9.63 -1.34 -9.72
C ILE A 194 9.40 -2.65 -10.45
N ILE A 195 10.25 -3.67 -10.22
CA ILE A 195 10.10 -4.99 -10.84
C ILE A 195 8.76 -5.63 -10.45
N SER A 196 8.43 -5.61 -9.16
CA SER A 196 7.17 -6.18 -8.65
C SER A 196 5.95 -5.47 -9.26
N THR A 197 5.98 -4.14 -9.30
CA THR A 197 4.90 -3.33 -9.86
C THR A 197 4.77 -3.54 -11.37
N ALA A 198 5.89 -3.68 -12.10
CA ALA A 198 5.89 -3.98 -13.53
C ALA A 198 5.28 -5.36 -13.82
N LEU A 199 5.61 -6.39 -13.03
CA LEU A 199 5.01 -7.71 -13.16
C LEU A 199 3.50 -7.68 -12.92
N VAL A 200 3.05 -7.05 -11.85
CA VAL A 200 1.61 -6.90 -11.54
C VAL A 200 0.90 -6.16 -12.68
N SER A 201 1.49 -5.08 -13.19
CA SER A 201 0.94 -4.32 -14.31
C SER A 201 0.88 -5.13 -15.60
N GLY A 202 1.90 -5.93 -15.88
CA GLY A 202 1.92 -6.84 -17.02
C GLY A 202 0.79 -7.89 -16.95
N ILE A 203 0.53 -8.46 -15.77
CA ILE A 203 -0.60 -9.37 -15.54
C ILE A 203 -1.93 -8.66 -15.81
N ILE A 204 -2.13 -7.45 -15.26
CA ILE A 204 -3.35 -6.66 -15.48
C ILE A 204 -3.54 -6.39 -16.98
N LEU A 205 -2.52 -5.93 -17.68
CA LEU A 205 -2.58 -5.62 -19.11
C LEU A 205 -2.92 -6.86 -19.95
N ASN A 206 -2.25 -8.00 -19.67
CA ASN A 206 -2.50 -9.24 -20.39
C ASN A 206 -3.95 -9.72 -20.20
N LEU A 207 -4.43 -9.79 -18.96
CA LEU A 207 -5.76 -10.28 -18.68
C LEU A 207 -6.87 -9.32 -19.14
N THR A 208 -6.61 -8.01 -19.16
CA THR A 208 -7.57 -7.02 -19.67
C THR A 208 -7.59 -6.91 -21.19
N LYS A 209 -6.51 -7.29 -21.89
CA LYS A 209 -6.44 -7.33 -23.35
C LYS A 209 -7.28 -8.47 -23.92
N THR A 210 -7.21 -9.68 -23.35
CA THR A 210 -7.93 -10.86 -23.80
C THR A 210 -9.45 -10.69 -23.77
N ILE A 211 -9.98 -9.79 -22.95
CA ILE A 211 -11.42 -9.47 -22.86
C ILE A 211 -11.91 -8.71 -24.09
N ASN A 212 -11.04 -7.93 -24.73
CA ASN A 212 -11.41 -7.09 -25.88
C ASN A 212 -11.17 -7.78 -27.23
N ASP A 213 -10.70 -9.04 -27.25
CA ASP A 213 -10.42 -9.74 -28.50
C ASP A 213 -11.72 -10.42 -28.98
N PRO A 214 -12.28 -10.04 -30.16
CA PRO A 214 -13.51 -10.61 -30.71
C PRO A 214 -13.45 -12.12 -30.98
N GLN A 215 -12.23 -12.68 -31.09
CA GLN A 215 -12.01 -14.12 -31.32
C GLN A 215 -12.27 -14.97 -30.04
N ASN A 216 -12.31 -14.36 -28.87
CA ASN A 216 -12.58 -15.00 -27.58
C ASN A 216 -14.03 -14.79 -27.08
N ALA A 217 -14.91 -14.23 -27.92
CA ALA A 217 -16.34 -14.14 -27.60
C ALA A 217 -16.93 -15.57 -27.54
N PRO A 218 -17.71 -15.93 -26.51
CA PRO A 218 -18.37 -17.25 -26.47
C PRO A 218 -19.33 -17.35 -27.65
N LYS A 219 -19.18 -18.42 -28.40
CA LYS A 219 -20.15 -18.83 -29.43
C LYS A 219 -21.41 -19.36 -28.79
#